data_d1bac10821589a5662101f3b2ea82015
#
_entry.id   d1bac10821589a5662101f3b2ea82015
#
_cell.length_a   1.000
_cell.length_b   1.000
_cell.length_c   1.000
_cell.angle_alpha   90.00
_cell.angle_beta   90.00
_cell.angle_gamma   90.00
#
_symmetry.space_group_name_H-M   'P 1'
#
loop_
_entity.id
_entity.type
_entity.pdbx_description
1 polymer ?
#
loop_
_entity_poly.entity_id
_entity_poly.type
_entity_poly.pdbx_seq_one_letter_code
_entity_poly.pdbx_strand_id
1 'polypeptide(L)'
;MPVPAEACAALERTNAKKSLSASASPYTAHRLCACFLPETWVDASSQVQGAATIERSRWTLKCQVCTDPADRLHGAKIQCTKGRCVHAVHVSCALNETSGWLLDICARETADQLEGVRSSLDAPEERAVVLCRAHNPHRRAIDMQRRHEAVRDKLRALAFPMPVRIKMQGAVWTVQLLGVDEAKHEVVVQESSTAAAKQVPWTCLVLDEKPSPDTHRESKKRRVHCARDVDIYEN
;
A
#
# COMPACT_ATOMS: atom_id res chain seq x y z
N MET A 1 2.80 29.44 1.88
CA MET A 1 2.39 30.11 3.12
C MET A 1 3.62 30.30 3.98
N PRO A 2 3.78 31.46 4.69
CA PRO A 2 4.95 31.69 5.53
C PRO A 2 4.98 30.73 6.73
N VAL A 3 6.17 30.31 7.10
CA VAL A 3 6.43 29.52 8.30
C VAL A 3 7.04 30.46 9.35
N PRO A 4 6.64 30.43 10.62
CA PRO A 4 7.19 31.29 11.68
C PRO A 4 8.72 31.14 11.82
N ALA A 5 9.39 32.24 12.19
CA ALA A 5 10.85 32.27 12.27
C ALA A 5 11.44 31.22 13.25
N GLU A 6 10.76 30.97 14.36
CA GLU A 6 11.17 29.93 15.32
C GLU A 6 11.13 28.51 14.73
N ALA A 7 10.11 28.23 13.92
CA ALA A 7 10.00 26.97 13.22
C ALA A 7 11.05 26.85 12.12
N CYS A 8 11.44 27.97 11.46
CA CYS A 8 12.54 28.00 10.52
C CYS A 8 13.87 27.60 11.16
N ALA A 9 14.18 28.15 12.33
CA ALA A 9 15.39 27.82 13.06
C ALA A 9 15.46 26.35 13.52
N ALA A 10 14.30 25.74 13.81
CA ALA A 10 14.23 24.31 14.13
C ALA A 10 14.41 23.43 12.89
N LEU A 11 13.84 23.83 11.74
CA LEU A 11 14.03 23.15 10.45
C LEU A 11 15.49 23.19 9.99
N GLU A 12 16.19 24.32 10.21
CA GLU A 12 17.62 24.44 9.92
C GLU A 12 18.46 23.45 10.74
N ARG A 13 18.15 23.27 12.02
CA ARG A 13 18.85 22.29 12.88
C ARG A 13 18.63 20.85 12.41
N THR A 14 17.49 20.53 11.84
CA THR A 14 17.20 19.17 11.31
C THR A 14 17.82 18.93 9.94
N ASN A 15 18.04 19.98 9.15
CA ASN A 15 18.63 19.94 7.81
C ASN A 15 20.14 20.28 7.76
N ALA A 16 20.80 20.45 8.89
CA ALA A 16 22.16 20.95 9.05
C ALA A 16 23.29 20.17 8.35
N LYS A 17 23.00 19.27 7.43
CA LYS A 17 23.99 18.62 6.56
C LYS A 17 23.98 19.11 5.11
N LYS A 18 23.11 20.06 4.73
CA LYS A 18 23.18 20.78 3.45
C LYS A 18 23.17 22.27 3.75
N SER A 19 24.30 22.93 3.55
CA SER A 19 24.42 24.39 3.62
C SER A 19 23.47 25.01 2.59
N LEU A 20 22.31 25.45 3.04
CA LEU A 20 21.51 26.41 2.30
C LEU A 20 22.12 27.77 2.60
N SER A 21 22.63 28.44 1.56
CA SER A 21 23.09 29.82 1.62
C SER A 21 22.05 30.70 2.33
N ALA A 22 22.51 31.48 3.30
CA ALA A 22 21.71 32.37 4.12
C ALA A 22 21.18 33.57 3.30
N SER A 23 20.32 33.33 2.33
CA SER A 23 19.40 34.34 1.83
C SER A 23 18.10 34.20 2.63
N ALA A 24 17.74 35.23 3.39
CA ALA A 24 16.57 35.29 4.26
C ALA A 24 15.26 35.28 3.44
N SER A 25 15.01 34.21 2.71
CA SER A 25 13.68 33.92 2.17
C SER A 25 12.86 33.28 3.28
N PRO A 26 11.69 33.82 3.62
CA PRO A 26 10.80 33.17 4.57
C PRO A 26 10.53 31.75 4.07
N TYR A 27 10.75 30.75 4.91
CA TYR A 27 10.38 29.37 4.58
C TYR A 27 8.89 29.33 4.26
N THR A 28 8.55 28.66 3.18
CA THR A 28 7.17 28.50 2.74
C THR A 28 6.80 27.01 2.71
N ALA A 29 5.58 26.72 3.09
CA ALA A 29 5.01 25.37 2.98
C ALA A 29 3.73 25.41 2.14
N HIS A 30 3.46 24.33 1.42
CA HIS A 30 2.18 24.18 0.76
C HIS A 30 1.08 24.01 1.81
N ARG A 31 -0.03 24.71 1.64
CA ARG A 31 -1.19 24.61 2.55
C ARG A 31 -1.63 23.16 2.75
N LEU A 32 -1.76 22.42 1.66
CA LEU A 32 -2.12 20.99 1.73
C LEU A 32 -1.12 20.16 2.53
N CYS A 33 0.19 20.42 2.40
CA CYS A 33 1.19 19.72 3.22
C CYS A 33 0.95 19.98 4.70
N ALA A 34 0.64 21.23 5.08
CA ALA A 34 0.35 21.58 6.47
C ALA A 34 -0.95 20.96 6.99
N CYS A 35 -1.95 20.71 6.14
CA CYS A 35 -3.20 20.09 6.55
C CYS A 35 -3.09 18.57 6.76
N PHE A 36 -2.16 17.89 6.09
CA PHE A 36 -2.01 16.43 6.17
C PHE A 36 -0.88 15.95 7.07
N LEU A 37 0.01 16.84 7.52
CA LEU A 37 1.02 16.50 8.52
C LEU A 37 0.37 16.63 9.91
N PRO A 38 0.33 15.58 10.73
CA PRO A 38 -0.39 15.61 12.02
C PRO A 38 0.13 16.65 13.01
N GLU A 39 1.40 17.04 12.87
CA GLU A 39 2.05 18.01 13.75
C GLU A 39 1.82 19.47 13.32
N THR A 40 1.21 19.69 12.14
CA THR A 40 1.06 21.04 11.58
C THR A 40 -0.39 21.43 11.35
N TRP A 41 -0.67 22.71 11.45
CA TRP A 41 -1.98 23.28 11.12
C TRP A 41 -1.82 24.69 10.53
N VAL A 42 -2.88 25.20 9.97
CA VAL A 42 -2.94 26.57 9.44
C VAL A 42 -3.81 27.40 10.37
N ASP A 43 -3.26 28.47 10.91
CA ASP A 43 -4.01 29.37 11.80
C ASP A 43 -4.94 30.34 11.04
N ALA A 44 -5.70 31.14 11.79
CA ALA A 44 -6.61 32.15 11.24
C ALA A 44 -5.89 33.21 10.39
N SER A 45 -4.62 33.47 10.64
CA SER A 45 -3.77 34.39 9.88
C SER A 45 -3.19 33.76 8.61
N SER A 46 -3.60 32.52 8.28
CA SER A 46 -3.06 31.74 7.17
C SER A 46 -1.57 31.40 7.30
N GLN A 47 -1.05 31.36 8.51
CA GLN A 47 0.32 30.92 8.78
C GLN A 47 0.35 29.43 9.15
N VAL A 48 1.45 28.76 8.75
CA VAL A 48 1.66 27.36 9.13
C VAL A 48 2.29 27.30 10.52
N GLN A 49 1.60 26.67 11.44
CA GLN A 49 2.03 26.41 12.79
C GLN A 49 2.51 24.96 12.95
N GLY A 50 3.26 24.65 14.01
CA GLY A 50 3.72 23.30 14.34
C GLY A 50 4.84 22.74 13.47
N ALA A 51 5.39 23.50 12.52
CA ALA A 51 6.46 23.01 11.65
C ALA A 51 7.74 22.58 12.40
N ALA A 52 8.00 23.20 13.55
CA ALA A 52 9.14 22.87 14.41
C ALA A 52 8.96 21.53 15.17
N THR A 53 7.73 21.08 15.34
CA THR A 53 7.38 19.85 16.08
C THR A 53 7.28 18.62 15.18
N ILE A 54 7.45 18.79 13.85
CA ILE A 54 7.45 17.66 12.91
C ILE A 54 8.52 16.66 13.32
N GLU A 55 8.13 15.42 13.58
CA GLU A 55 9.03 14.36 13.99
C GLU A 55 10.15 14.14 12.98
N ARG A 56 11.38 13.98 13.48
CA ARG A 56 12.57 13.71 12.65
C ARG A 56 12.39 12.48 11.76
N SER A 57 11.65 11.49 12.21
CA SER A 57 11.31 10.29 11.45
C SER A 57 10.65 10.61 10.11
N ARG A 58 9.76 11.60 10.05
CA ARG A 58 9.06 12.00 8.82
C ARG A 58 9.99 12.54 7.73
N TRP A 59 11.10 13.15 8.12
CA TRP A 59 12.09 13.68 7.18
C TRP A 59 12.98 12.58 6.58
N THR A 60 13.16 11.47 7.31
CA THR A 60 14.03 10.35 6.89
C THR A 60 13.27 9.29 6.08
N LEU A 61 11.96 9.30 6.10
CA LEU A 61 11.14 8.39 5.28
C LEU A 61 11.40 8.61 3.79
N LYS A 62 11.20 7.55 3.00
CA LYS A 62 11.35 7.59 1.54
C LYS A 62 9.98 7.67 0.88
N CYS A 63 9.77 8.67 0.02
CA CYS A 63 8.56 8.73 -0.79
C CYS A 63 8.51 7.53 -1.75
N GLN A 64 7.38 6.83 -1.80
CA GLN A 64 7.21 5.68 -2.69
C GLN A 64 6.83 6.05 -4.13
N VAL A 65 6.44 7.30 -4.35
CA VAL A 65 5.98 7.78 -5.67
C VAL A 65 7.09 8.46 -6.46
N CYS A 66 7.97 9.22 -5.79
CA CYS A 66 9.10 9.87 -6.47
C CYS A 66 10.01 8.85 -7.15
N THR A 67 10.35 9.12 -8.40
CA THR A 67 11.30 8.31 -9.18
C THR A 67 12.75 8.72 -8.91
N ASP A 68 13.00 10.02 -8.74
CA ASP A 68 14.33 10.53 -8.42
C ASP A 68 14.71 10.19 -6.96
N PRO A 69 15.89 9.57 -6.73
CA PRO A 69 16.37 9.27 -5.38
C PRO A 69 16.58 10.50 -4.48
N ALA A 70 16.97 11.65 -5.05
CA ALA A 70 17.15 12.88 -4.30
C ALA A 70 15.80 13.42 -3.81
N ASP A 71 14.81 13.47 -4.68
CA ASP A 71 13.46 13.92 -4.37
C ASP A 71 12.78 13.00 -3.34
N ARG A 72 13.05 11.69 -3.38
CA ARG A 72 12.48 10.72 -2.44
C ARG A 72 12.77 11.00 -0.98
N LEU A 73 13.89 11.66 -0.70
CA LEU A 73 14.33 12.00 0.67
C LEU A 73 13.99 13.44 1.05
N HIS A 74 13.64 14.30 0.07
CA HIS A 74 13.36 15.69 0.33
C HIS A 74 12.02 15.89 1.07
N GLY A 75 11.98 16.85 2.01
CA GLY A 75 10.78 17.25 2.73
C GLY A 75 10.22 16.20 3.70
N ALA A 76 9.21 16.58 4.48
CA ALA A 76 8.50 15.69 5.39
C ALA A 76 7.46 14.84 4.63
N LYS A 77 7.29 13.59 5.05
CA LYS A 77 6.36 12.63 4.44
C LYS A 77 5.23 12.32 5.39
N ILE A 78 4.10 12.00 4.80
CA ILE A 78 2.95 11.39 5.49
C ILE A 78 3.01 9.88 5.31
N GLN A 79 2.49 9.14 6.28
CA GLN A 79 2.41 7.68 6.24
C GLN A 79 0.96 7.23 6.04
N CYS A 80 0.82 6.03 5.48
CA CYS A 80 -0.46 5.35 5.42
C CYS A 80 -1.00 5.12 6.84
N THR A 81 -2.23 5.58 7.10
CA THR A 81 -2.88 5.51 8.41
C THR A 81 -3.46 4.12 8.72
N LYS A 82 -3.43 3.18 7.76
CA LYS A 82 -3.94 1.82 7.93
C LYS A 82 -3.03 0.99 8.83
N GLY A 83 -3.40 0.85 10.11
CA GLY A 83 -2.69 0.03 11.08
C GLY A 83 -1.19 0.34 11.17
N ARG A 84 -0.33 -0.67 11.01
CA ARG A 84 1.13 -0.53 11.07
C ARG A 84 1.78 -0.40 9.70
N CYS A 85 1.09 0.16 8.72
CA CYS A 85 1.64 0.33 7.38
C CYS A 85 2.83 1.29 7.37
N VAL A 86 3.94 0.86 6.79
CA VAL A 86 5.20 1.64 6.73
C VAL A 86 5.33 2.50 5.46
N HIS A 87 4.34 2.46 4.58
CA HIS A 87 4.39 3.19 3.33
C HIS A 87 4.27 4.69 3.57
N ALA A 88 5.16 5.46 2.97
CA ALA A 88 5.23 6.91 3.10
C ALA A 88 5.27 7.61 1.73
N VAL A 89 4.79 8.85 1.70
CA VAL A 89 4.66 9.62 0.47
C VAL A 89 4.69 11.12 0.79
N HIS A 90 5.13 11.95 -0.16
CA HIS A 90 4.89 13.39 -0.09
C HIS A 90 3.40 13.67 -0.33
N VAL A 91 2.85 14.67 0.31
CA VAL A 91 1.45 15.07 0.09
C VAL A 91 1.19 15.38 -1.39
N SER A 92 2.09 16.15 -2.03
CA SER A 92 1.99 16.47 -3.47
C SER A 92 2.04 15.22 -4.36
N CYS A 93 2.87 14.25 -4.03
CA CYS A 93 2.95 13.00 -4.78
C CYS A 93 1.71 12.13 -4.59
N ALA A 94 1.12 12.13 -3.40
CA ALA A 94 -0.11 11.37 -3.13
C ALA A 94 -1.31 11.94 -3.89
N LEU A 95 -1.37 13.25 -4.09
CA LEU A 95 -2.42 13.93 -4.87
C LEU A 95 -2.35 13.65 -6.38
N ASN A 96 -1.25 13.09 -6.86
CA ASN A 96 -1.18 12.66 -8.25
C ASN A 96 -2.14 11.46 -8.46
N GLU A 97 -3.09 11.58 -9.36
CA GLU A 97 -4.10 10.56 -9.65
C GLU A 97 -3.50 9.19 -10.01
N THR A 98 -2.33 9.20 -10.65
CA THR A 98 -1.63 7.95 -11.02
C THR A 98 -0.96 7.25 -9.84
N SER A 99 -0.75 7.95 -8.73
CA SER A 99 -0.11 7.41 -7.52
C SER A 99 -0.89 6.25 -6.90
N GLY A 100 -2.21 6.29 -7.02
CA GLY A 100 -3.13 5.35 -6.39
C GLY A 100 -3.28 5.53 -4.88
N TRP A 101 -2.72 6.59 -4.31
CA TRP A 101 -2.94 6.97 -2.92
C TRP A 101 -4.32 7.63 -2.75
N LEU A 102 -4.87 7.55 -1.54
CA LEU A 102 -6.06 8.29 -1.12
C LEU A 102 -5.64 9.24 0.00
N LEU A 103 -5.95 10.52 -0.19
CA LEU A 103 -5.88 11.56 0.83
C LEU A 103 -7.28 12.12 0.99
N ASP A 104 -7.79 12.09 2.20
CA ASP A 104 -9.12 12.61 2.50
C ASP A 104 -9.14 13.21 3.92
N ILE A 105 -10.02 14.19 4.13
CA ILE A 105 -10.36 14.68 5.46
C ILE A 105 -11.85 14.39 5.63
N CYS A 106 -12.17 13.45 6.46
CA CYS A 106 -13.53 12.94 6.58
C CYS A 106 -13.94 12.77 8.06
N ALA A 107 -15.24 12.62 8.25
CA ALA A 107 -15.80 12.35 9.57
C ALA A 107 -15.16 11.10 10.19
N ARG A 108 -15.00 11.13 11.52
CA ARG A 108 -14.38 10.05 12.31
C ARG A 108 -14.89 8.67 11.94
N GLU A 109 -16.20 8.51 11.79
CA GLU A 109 -16.81 7.22 11.47
C GLU A 109 -16.37 6.69 10.09
N THR A 110 -16.29 7.58 9.10
CA THR A 110 -15.79 7.24 7.76
C THR A 110 -14.31 6.89 7.81
N ALA A 111 -13.52 7.66 8.56
CA ALA A 111 -12.10 7.38 8.77
C ALA A 111 -11.90 6.00 9.41
N ASP A 112 -12.66 5.69 10.45
CA ASP A 112 -12.62 4.41 11.15
C ASP A 112 -12.96 3.23 10.23
N GLN A 113 -13.94 3.39 9.35
CA GLN A 113 -14.29 2.38 8.34
C GLN A 113 -13.14 2.16 7.34
N LEU A 114 -12.57 3.24 6.81
CA LEU A 114 -11.46 3.17 5.85
C LEU A 114 -10.22 2.54 6.46
N GLU A 115 -9.89 2.92 7.69
CA GLU A 115 -8.73 2.42 8.41
C GLU A 115 -8.98 1.06 9.08
N GLY A 116 -10.23 0.68 9.29
CA GLY A 116 -10.64 -0.56 9.96
C GLY A 116 -10.27 -0.59 11.43
N VAL A 117 -10.38 0.56 12.08
CA VAL A 117 -10.15 0.76 13.53
C VAL A 117 -11.35 1.46 14.13
N ARG A 118 -11.46 1.46 15.44
CA ARG A 118 -12.41 2.29 16.17
C ARG A 118 -11.63 3.33 16.98
N SER A 119 -11.89 4.59 16.72
CA SER A 119 -11.34 5.69 17.50
C SER A 119 -12.07 5.83 18.84
N SER A 120 -11.39 6.42 19.83
CA SER A 120 -12.06 6.80 21.10
C SER A 120 -13.11 7.89 20.85
N LEU A 121 -14.05 8.02 21.77
CA LEU A 121 -15.08 9.07 21.72
C LEU A 121 -14.50 10.49 21.78
N ASP A 122 -13.31 10.64 22.38
CA ASP A 122 -12.61 11.92 22.51
C ASP A 122 -11.78 12.26 21.27
N ALA A 123 -11.73 11.39 20.26
CA ALA A 123 -11.03 11.69 19.02
C ALA A 123 -11.74 12.80 18.23
N PRO A 124 -11.01 13.63 17.46
CA PRO A 124 -11.59 14.68 16.64
C PRO A 124 -12.71 14.16 15.73
N GLU A 125 -13.73 14.98 15.52
CA GLU A 125 -14.86 14.63 14.64
C GLU A 125 -14.44 14.45 13.19
N GLU A 126 -13.42 15.21 12.76
CA GLU A 126 -12.80 15.06 11.43
C GLU A 126 -11.35 14.64 11.55
N ARG A 127 -10.93 13.76 10.66
CA ARG A 127 -9.56 13.24 10.62
C ARG A 127 -9.03 13.19 9.19
N ALA A 128 -7.72 13.44 9.06
CA ALA A 128 -7.01 13.18 7.83
C ALA A 128 -6.75 11.66 7.69
N VAL A 129 -7.22 11.11 6.58
CA VAL A 129 -6.99 9.71 6.19
C VAL A 129 -6.01 9.67 5.04
N VAL A 130 -4.97 8.86 5.19
CA VAL A 130 -3.92 8.66 4.19
C VAL A 130 -3.80 7.17 3.93
N LEU A 131 -4.24 6.70 2.76
CA LEU A 131 -4.15 5.29 2.41
C LEU A 131 -3.23 5.09 1.22
N CYS A 132 -2.26 4.20 1.38
CA CYS A 132 -1.39 3.81 0.26
C CYS A 132 -2.18 3.00 -0.78
N ARG A 133 -1.63 2.85 -1.98
CA ARG A 133 -2.25 2.11 -3.09
C ARG A 133 -2.81 0.73 -2.69
N ALA A 134 -2.09 -0.01 -1.83
CA ALA A 134 -2.54 -1.32 -1.37
C ALA A 134 -3.74 -1.27 -0.40
N HIS A 135 -3.90 -0.16 0.30
CA HIS A 135 -4.96 0.04 1.30
C HIS A 135 -6.11 0.94 0.79
N ASN A 136 -5.91 1.65 -0.33
CA ASN A 136 -6.95 2.44 -0.97
C ASN A 136 -8.08 1.53 -1.50
N PRO A 137 -9.31 1.59 -0.94
CA PRO A 137 -10.40 0.69 -1.32
C PRO A 137 -10.83 0.88 -2.78
N HIS A 138 -10.84 2.12 -3.28
CA HIS A 138 -11.20 2.42 -4.66
C HIS A 138 -10.18 1.80 -5.62
N ARG A 139 -8.89 1.93 -5.32
CA ARG A 139 -7.83 1.35 -6.15
C ARG A 139 -7.87 -0.17 -6.14
N ARG A 140 -8.11 -0.76 -4.97
CA ARG A 140 -8.28 -2.21 -4.85
C ARG A 140 -9.44 -2.74 -5.66
N ALA A 141 -10.57 -2.03 -5.65
CA ALA A 141 -11.74 -2.41 -6.46
C ALA A 141 -11.41 -2.37 -7.96
N ILE A 142 -10.76 -1.29 -8.44
CA ILE A 142 -10.33 -1.16 -9.84
C ILE A 142 -9.33 -2.27 -10.22
N ASP A 143 -8.32 -2.51 -9.39
CA ASP A 143 -7.31 -3.54 -9.65
C ASP A 143 -7.93 -4.95 -9.62
N MET A 144 -8.94 -5.19 -8.78
CA MET A 144 -9.70 -6.44 -8.75
C MET A 144 -10.53 -6.61 -10.01
N GLN A 145 -11.26 -5.58 -10.42
CA GLN A 145 -12.05 -5.61 -11.65
C GLN A 145 -11.18 -5.90 -12.87
N ARG A 146 -10.05 -5.21 -13.02
CA ARG A 146 -9.09 -5.46 -14.11
C ARG A 146 -8.56 -6.91 -14.12
N ARG A 147 -8.32 -7.48 -12.94
CA ARG A 147 -7.93 -8.89 -12.84
C ARG A 147 -9.05 -9.81 -13.30
N HIS A 148 -10.28 -9.54 -12.89
CA HIS A 148 -11.45 -10.33 -13.34
C HIS A 148 -11.62 -10.25 -14.85
N GLU A 149 -11.51 -9.07 -15.44
CA GLU A 149 -11.58 -8.88 -16.90
C GLU A 149 -10.47 -9.67 -17.61
N ALA A 150 -9.23 -9.57 -17.16
CA ALA A 150 -8.10 -10.30 -17.74
C ALA A 150 -8.25 -11.83 -17.64
N VAL A 151 -8.80 -12.33 -16.52
CA VAL A 151 -9.10 -13.77 -16.36
C VAL A 151 -10.25 -14.17 -17.27
N ARG A 152 -11.34 -13.41 -17.32
CA ARG A 152 -12.47 -13.65 -18.20
C ARG A 152 -12.05 -13.77 -19.66
N ASP A 153 -11.25 -12.83 -20.15
CA ASP A 153 -10.79 -12.82 -21.55
C ASP A 153 -9.94 -14.05 -21.87
N LYS A 154 -9.08 -14.48 -20.94
CA LYS A 154 -8.33 -15.73 -21.07
C LYS A 154 -9.26 -16.96 -21.08
N LEU A 155 -10.25 -17.01 -20.18
CA LEU A 155 -11.18 -18.12 -20.08
C LEU A 155 -12.05 -18.28 -21.33
N ARG A 156 -12.48 -17.19 -21.96
CA ARG A 156 -13.26 -17.21 -23.20
C ARG A 156 -12.49 -17.79 -24.39
N ALA A 157 -11.17 -17.75 -24.36
CA ALA A 157 -10.31 -18.31 -25.39
C ALA A 157 -10.05 -19.82 -25.20
N LEU A 158 -10.51 -20.43 -24.10
CA LEU A 158 -10.25 -21.84 -23.80
C LEU A 158 -11.41 -22.73 -24.30
N ALA A 159 -11.04 -23.93 -24.77
CA ALA A 159 -12.00 -24.99 -25.09
C ALA A 159 -12.16 -25.92 -23.88
N PHE A 160 -13.39 -26.26 -23.54
CA PHE A 160 -13.70 -27.15 -22.42
C PHE A 160 -14.08 -28.56 -22.92
N PRO A 161 -13.77 -29.65 -22.16
CA PRO A 161 -12.98 -29.67 -20.92
C PRO A 161 -11.47 -29.60 -21.19
N MET A 162 -10.70 -28.99 -20.24
CA MET A 162 -9.25 -28.94 -20.33
C MET A 162 -8.57 -29.01 -18.95
N PRO A 163 -7.35 -29.55 -18.85
CA PRO A 163 -6.62 -29.54 -17.60
C PRO A 163 -6.10 -28.14 -17.28
N VAL A 164 -6.34 -27.69 -16.05
CA VAL A 164 -5.86 -26.41 -15.50
C VAL A 164 -5.26 -26.60 -14.13
N ARG A 165 -4.43 -25.66 -13.73
CA ARG A 165 -3.91 -25.62 -12.35
C ARG A 165 -4.68 -24.62 -11.52
N ILE A 166 -5.04 -25.02 -10.31
CA ILE A 166 -5.67 -24.14 -9.31
C ILE A 166 -4.76 -24.05 -8.09
N LYS A 167 -4.72 -22.86 -7.48
CA LYS A 167 -3.98 -22.61 -6.23
C LYS A 167 -4.98 -22.35 -5.12
N MET A 168 -5.00 -23.24 -4.12
CA MET A 168 -5.85 -23.13 -2.94
C MET A 168 -5.04 -23.45 -1.69
N GLN A 169 -5.20 -22.67 -0.64
CA GLN A 169 -4.54 -22.89 0.67
C GLN A 169 -3.02 -23.13 0.57
N GLY A 170 -2.37 -22.46 -0.38
CA GLY A 170 -0.92 -22.60 -0.59
C GLY A 170 -0.47 -23.78 -1.42
N ALA A 171 -1.36 -24.73 -1.76
CA ALA A 171 -1.08 -25.86 -2.64
C ALA A 171 -1.59 -25.59 -4.07
N VAL A 172 -0.94 -26.23 -5.05
CA VAL A 172 -1.33 -26.16 -6.46
C VAL A 172 -1.81 -27.56 -6.89
N TRP A 173 -3.02 -27.59 -7.47
CA TRP A 173 -3.69 -28.83 -7.90
C TRP A 173 -3.92 -28.78 -9.40
N THR A 174 -3.79 -29.91 -10.08
CA THR A 174 -4.22 -30.05 -11.48
C THR A 174 -5.62 -30.66 -11.50
N VAL A 175 -6.54 -29.97 -12.13
CA VAL A 175 -7.97 -30.33 -12.21
C VAL A 175 -8.48 -30.16 -13.65
N GLN A 176 -9.60 -30.80 -13.99
CA GLN A 176 -10.30 -30.57 -15.26
C GLN A 176 -11.21 -29.35 -15.11
N LEU A 177 -11.05 -28.38 -15.98
CA LEU A 177 -11.96 -27.25 -16.11
C LEU A 177 -13.12 -27.65 -17.00
N LEU A 178 -14.33 -27.66 -16.46
CA LEU A 178 -15.55 -28.11 -17.15
C LEU A 178 -16.38 -26.94 -17.68
N GLY A 179 -16.29 -25.78 -17.06
CA GLY A 179 -17.10 -24.63 -17.45
C GLY A 179 -16.78 -23.38 -16.62
N VAL A 180 -17.40 -22.27 -16.99
CA VAL A 180 -17.21 -20.96 -16.38
C VAL A 180 -18.58 -20.35 -16.06
N ASP A 181 -18.73 -19.87 -14.83
CA ASP A 181 -19.86 -19.01 -14.41
C ASP A 181 -19.36 -17.56 -14.32
N GLU A 182 -19.54 -16.80 -15.41
CA GLU A 182 -19.08 -15.41 -15.49
C GLU A 182 -19.82 -14.50 -14.49
N ALA A 183 -21.10 -14.80 -14.19
CA ALA A 183 -21.91 -13.97 -13.30
C ALA A 183 -21.43 -14.06 -11.85
N LYS A 184 -20.97 -15.23 -11.43
CA LYS A 184 -20.45 -15.46 -10.08
C LYS A 184 -18.93 -15.30 -9.97
N HIS A 185 -18.23 -15.09 -11.09
CA HIS A 185 -16.77 -15.12 -11.16
C HIS A 185 -16.16 -16.45 -10.65
N GLU A 186 -16.81 -17.56 -11.02
CA GLU A 186 -16.45 -18.90 -10.61
C GLU A 186 -16.20 -19.81 -11.83
N VAL A 187 -15.46 -20.88 -11.59
CA VAL A 187 -15.24 -21.95 -12.56
C VAL A 187 -15.69 -23.28 -11.98
N VAL A 188 -16.20 -24.13 -12.84
CA VAL A 188 -16.56 -25.50 -12.51
C VAL A 188 -15.38 -26.38 -12.81
N VAL A 189 -14.84 -27.02 -11.79
CA VAL A 189 -13.66 -27.92 -11.90
C VAL A 189 -13.98 -29.28 -11.35
N GLN A 190 -13.30 -30.29 -11.88
CA GLN A 190 -13.38 -31.68 -11.44
C GLN A 190 -11.97 -32.22 -11.17
N GLU A 191 -11.79 -32.84 -10.04
CA GLU A 191 -10.55 -33.55 -9.70
C GLU A 191 -10.58 -34.93 -10.38
N SER A 192 -9.45 -35.35 -10.93
CA SER A 192 -9.34 -36.61 -11.65
C SER A 192 -9.72 -37.86 -10.82
N SER A 193 -9.63 -37.75 -9.49
CA SER A 193 -9.94 -38.83 -8.53
C SER A 193 -11.39 -38.85 -8.08
N THR A 194 -12.17 -37.79 -8.35
CA THR A 194 -13.55 -37.65 -7.84
C THR A 194 -14.53 -37.38 -8.99
N ALA A 195 -15.70 -38.01 -8.93
CA ALA A 195 -16.78 -37.75 -9.90
C ALA A 195 -17.49 -36.41 -9.65
N ALA A 196 -17.28 -35.78 -8.51
CA ALA A 196 -17.98 -34.57 -8.11
C ALA A 196 -17.31 -33.30 -8.69
N ALA A 197 -18.09 -32.50 -9.43
CA ALA A 197 -17.67 -31.17 -9.85
C ALA A 197 -17.77 -30.18 -8.68
N LYS A 198 -16.81 -29.26 -8.58
CA LYS A 198 -16.76 -28.20 -7.55
C LYS A 198 -16.71 -26.83 -8.22
N GLN A 199 -17.38 -25.86 -7.61
CA GLN A 199 -17.26 -24.46 -8.00
C GLN A 199 -16.13 -23.82 -7.17
N VAL A 200 -15.22 -23.12 -7.85
CA VAL A 200 -14.11 -22.39 -7.21
C VAL A 200 -13.99 -21.00 -7.84
N PRO A 201 -13.61 -19.97 -7.07
CA PRO A 201 -13.37 -18.65 -7.64
C PRO A 201 -12.30 -18.70 -8.74
N TRP A 202 -12.54 -18.06 -9.86
CA TRP A 202 -11.60 -18.08 -10.98
C TRP A 202 -10.24 -17.41 -10.66
N THR A 203 -10.17 -16.60 -9.57
CA THR A 203 -8.93 -16.06 -9.04
C THR A 203 -7.98 -17.15 -8.52
N CYS A 204 -8.47 -18.35 -8.27
CA CYS A 204 -7.66 -19.51 -7.89
C CYS A 204 -6.95 -20.15 -9.09
N LEU A 205 -7.34 -19.82 -10.32
CA LEU A 205 -6.71 -20.36 -11.53
C LEU A 205 -5.28 -19.84 -11.69
N VAL A 206 -4.39 -20.75 -12.01
CA VAL A 206 -3.01 -20.44 -12.42
C VAL A 206 -2.95 -20.54 -13.94
N LEU A 207 -3.23 -19.42 -14.60
CA LEU A 207 -3.20 -19.29 -16.06
C LEU A 207 -1.80 -18.84 -16.49
N ASP A 208 -0.84 -19.75 -16.51
CA ASP A 208 0.54 -19.47 -16.95
C ASP A 208 0.59 -19.21 -18.47
N GLU A 209 1.42 -18.29 -18.87
CA GLU A 209 1.59 -17.90 -20.27
C GLU A 209 2.39 -18.92 -21.14
N LYS A 210 2.86 -20.03 -20.58
CA LYS A 210 3.52 -21.12 -21.35
C LYS A 210 3.31 -22.46 -20.67
N PRO A 211 2.91 -23.50 -21.39
CA PRO A 211 3.11 -24.86 -20.93
C PRO A 211 4.64 -25.09 -20.91
N SER A 212 5.24 -25.16 -19.73
CA SER A 212 6.62 -25.64 -19.66
C SER A 212 6.63 -27.13 -19.99
N PRO A 213 7.49 -27.59 -20.89
CA PRO A 213 7.66 -28.99 -21.14
C PRO A 213 8.17 -29.66 -19.85
N ASP A 214 7.59 -30.81 -19.54
CA ASP A 214 7.90 -31.71 -18.46
C ASP A 214 9.21 -31.44 -17.71
N THR A 215 9.07 -31.05 -16.46
CA THR A 215 10.11 -31.34 -15.49
C THR A 215 9.49 -32.02 -14.26
N HIS A 216 9.50 -33.32 -14.26
CA HIS A 216 9.58 -34.11 -13.04
C HIS A 216 10.81 -33.60 -12.25
N ARG A 217 10.57 -32.65 -11.38
CA ARG A 217 11.56 -32.24 -10.38
C ARG A 217 10.96 -32.53 -9.01
N GLU A 218 11.40 -33.64 -8.46
CA GLU A 218 11.23 -34.00 -7.06
C GLU A 218 11.52 -32.79 -6.16
N SER A 219 10.56 -32.50 -5.28
CA SER A 219 10.68 -31.47 -4.27
C SER A 219 11.76 -31.83 -3.26
N LYS A 220 12.99 -31.35 -3.46
CA LYS A 220 13.99 -31.29 -2.38
C LYS A 220 13.49 -30.30 -1.32
N LYS A 221 13.01 -30.84 -0.21
CA LYS A 221 12.78 -30.14 1.05
C LYS A 221 14.04 -29.38 1.44
N ARG A 222 14.07 -28.08 1.26
CA ARG A 222 15.06 -27.22 1.93
C ARG A 222 14.71 -27.16 3.42
N ARG A 223 15.47 -27.88 4.23
CA ARG A 223 15.53 -27.69 5.68
C ARG A 223 16.09 -26.27 5.92
N VAL A 224 15.25 -25.39 6.44
CA VAL A 224 15.69 -24.13 7.03
C VAL A 224 16.27 -24.48 8.39
N HIS A 225 17.59 -24.42 8.53
CA HIS A 225 18.24 -24.44 9.83
C HIS A 225 17.96 -23.10 10.50
N CYS A 226 17.16 -23.14 11.54
CA CYS A 226 17.04 -22.06 12.50
C CYS A 226 18.23 -22.20 13.46
N ALA A 227 19.26 -21.42 13.28
CA ALA A 227 20.31 -21.28 14.29
C ALA A 227 19.78 -20.36 15.37
N ARG A 228 19.46 -20.94 16.52
CA ARG A 228 19.41 -20.24 17.80
C ARG A 228 20.82 -20.35 18.38
N ASP A 229 21.49 -19.24 18.54
CA ASP A 229 22.53 -19.12 19.55
C ASP A 229 22.30 -17.76 20.23
N VAL A 230 21.81 -17.86 21.44
CA VAL A 230 21.73 -16.79 22.43
C VAL A 230 22.93 -17.00 23.33
N ASP A 231 23.95 -16.19 23.19
CA ASP A 231 25.01 -16.09 24.19
C ASP A 231 24.71 -14.92 25.14
N ILE A 232 24.32 -15.31 26.34
CA ILE A 232 24.23 -14.45 27.51
C ILE A 232 25.66 -14.33 28.05
N TYR A 233 26.19 -13.10 28.07
CA TYR A 233 27.32 -12.78 28.95
C TYR A 233 26.87 -11.79 30.00
N GLU A 234 26.81 -12.29 31.25
CA GLU A 234 26.86 -11.49 32.45
C GLU A 234 28.28 -10.87 32.58
N ASN A 235 28.33 -9.56 32.83
CA ASN A 235 29.10 -8.90 33.89
C ASN A 235 28.76 -7.41 33.94
#